data_bf85e35046dfe4a0ea0f7d40cc090f8e
#
_entry.id   bf85e35046dfe4a0ea0f7d40cc090f8e
#
_cell.length_a   1.000
_cell.length_b   1.000
_cell.length_c   1.000
_cell.angle_alpha   90.00
_cell.angle_beta   90.00
_cell.angle_gamma   90.00
#
_symmetry.space_group_name_H-M   'P 1'
#
loop_
_entity.id
_entity.type
_entity.pdbx_description
1 polymer ?
#
loop_
_entity_poly.entity_id
_entity_poly.type
_entity_poly.pdbx_seq_one_letter_code
_entity_poly.pdbx_strand_id
1 'polypeptide(L)'
;PDVADPSNEPKTDYLQPAEDEPLTEGKIRQVSLTIHERNRKYRQICLAEHGYVCAACGMDFEKFYGEIGREFIEVHHLERIADTDGEHEIDPKTDLVPLCSNCHSMIHRKEGGKPFTLDELKQMYKGPKWNEI
;
A
#
# COMPACT_ATOMS: atom_id res chain seq x y z
N PRO A 1 0.52 -0.72 24.44
CA PRO A 1 0.79 -1.37 23.19
C PRO A 1 2.15 -0.97 22.65
N ASP A 2 2.85 -1.94 22.22
CA ASP A 2 4.17 -1.74 21.69
C ASP A 2 4.08 -0.92 20.41
N VAL A 3 4.84 0.16 20.41
CA VAL A 3 5.00 0.92 19.18
C VAL A 3 5.77 0.02 18.23
N ALA A 4 5.12 -0.41 17.17
CA ALA A 4 5.79 -1.22 16.17
C ALA A 4 7.00 -0.47 15.65
N ASP A 5 8.14 -1.15 15.58
CA ASP A 5 9.32 -0.59 14.96
C ASP A 5 8.97 -0.22 13.52
N PRO A 6 9.12 1.04 13.12
CA PRO A 6 8.78 1.45 11.74
C PRO A 6 9.48 0.64 10.67
N SER A 7 10.66 0.09 10.96
CA SER A 7 11.39 -0.74 10.00
C SER A 7 10.74 -2.10 9.76
N ASN A 8 9.84 -2.53 10.66
CA ASN A 8 9.14 -3.80 10.55
C ASN A 8 7.72 -3.67 10.02
N GLU A 9 7.29 -2.46 9.69
CA GLU A 9 5.97 -2.28 9.10
C GLU A 9 5.94 -2.82 7.68
N PRO A 10 4.82 -3.48 7.26
CA PRO A 10 4.66 -3.87 5.87
C PRO A 10 4.70 -2.66 4.95
N LYS A 11 5.15 -2.88 3.72
CA LYS A 11 5.30 -1.80 2.76
C LYS A 11 3.97 -1.12 2.45
N THR A 12 4.03 0.20 2.38
CA THR A 12 2.95 1.05 1.88
C THR A 12 3.57 1.91 0.78
N ASP A 13 2.85 2.08 -0.33
CA ASP A 13 3.33 2.96 -1.38
C ASP A 13 3.38 4.39 -0.83
N TYR A 14 4.56 4.99 -0.85
CA TYR A 14 4.78 6.28 -0.25
C TYR A 14 4.40 7.42 -1.19
N LEU A 15 3.79 8.46 -0.60
CA LEU A 15 3.61 9.72 -1.30
C LEU A 15 4.97 10.38 -1.50
N GLN A 16 5.19 10.93 -2.68
CA GLN A 16 6.43 11.64 -2.96
C GLN A 16 6.30 13.10 -2.56
N PRO A 17 7.35 13.72 -2.01
CA PRO A 17 7.33 15.15 -1.76
C PRO A 17 7.32 15.92 -3.09
N ALA A 18 6.81 17.17 -3.05
CA ALA A 18 6.85 18.04 -4.21
C ALA A 18 8.32 18.28 -4.63
N GLU A 19 8.62 18.10 -5.91
CA GLU A 19 9.99 18.13 -6.42
C GLU A 19 10.62 19.52 -6.50
N ASP A 20 9.84 20.58 -6.35
CA ASP A 20 10.25 21.92 -6.74
C ASP A 20 10.80 22.81 -5.61
N GLU A 21 10.89 22.29 -4.37
CA GLU A 21 11.41 23.10 -3.27
C GLU A 21 12.84 22.73 -2.92
N PRO A 22 13.77 23.71 -2.91
CA PRO A 22 15.10 23.45 -2.38
C PRO A 22 14.97 23.16 -0.88
N LEU A 23 15.34 21.97 -0.47
CA LEU A 23 15.19 21.53 0.90
C LEU A 23 16.51 21.64 1.65
N THR A 24 16.49 22.36 2.77
CA THR A 24 17.58 22.27 3.74
C THR A 24 17.49 20.92 4.45
N GLU A 25 18.58 20.48 5.08
CA GLU A 25 18.62 19.22 5.79
C GLU A 25 17.51 19.11 6.84
N GLY A 26 17.24 20.19 7.57
CA GLY A 26 16.15 20.23 8.56
C GLY A 26 14.78 20.07 7.93
N LYS A 27 14.54 20.70 6.78
CA LYS A 27 13.28 20.57 6.05
C LYS A 27 13.09 19.17 5.48
N ILE A 28 14.17 18.57 4.97
CA ILE A 28 14.12 17.18 4.46
C ILE A 28 13.67 16.25 5.56
N ARG A 29 14.23 16.38 6.75
CA ARG A 29 13.86 15.56 7.89
C ARG A 29 12.40 15.74 8.28
N GLN A 30 11.92 16.98 8.35
CA GLN A 30 10.55 17.28 8.73
C GLN A 30 9.55 16.80 7.67
N VAL A 31 9.87 16.97 6.39
CA VAL A 31 9.03 16.46 5.31
C VAL A 31 8.93 14.94 5.36
N SER A 32 10.04 14.25 5.61
CA SER A 32 10.05 12.79 5.74
C SER A 32 9.18 12.32 6.89
N LEU A 33 9.25 12.98 8.04
CA LEU A 33 8.42 12.63 9.20
C LEU A 33 6.94 12.86 8.91
N THR A 34 6.60 13.97 8.28
CA THR A 34 5.21 14.28 7.93
C THR A 34 4.64 13.28 6.95
N ILE A 35 5.42 12.90 5.93
CA ILE A 35 5.01 11.90 4.94
C ILE A 35 4.82 10.55 5.63
N HIS A 36 5.72 10.18 6.52
CA HIS A 36 5.66 8.92 7.24
C HIS A 36 4.40 8.83 8.11
N GLU A 37 4.09 9.89 8.86
CA GLU A 37 2.88 9.96 9.66
C GLU A 37 1.62 9.88 8.80
N ARG A 38 1.61 10.59 7.68
CA ARG A 38 0.49 10.60 6.75
C ARG A 38 0.26 9.22 6.14
N ASN A 39 1.33 8.55 5.71
CA ASN A 39 1.23 7.22 5.15
C ASN A 39 0.74 6.20 6.17
N ARG A 40 1.19 6.31 7.40
CA ARG A 40 0.72 5.45 8.50
C ARG A 40 -0.77 5.65 8.76
N LYS A 41 -1.22 6.90 8.79
CA LYS A 41 -2.63 7.22 8.99
C LYS A 41 -3.48 6.69 7.84
N TYR A 42 -3.04 6.89 6.60
CA TYR A 42 -3.74 6.39 5.43
C TYR A 42 -3.82 4.87 5.44
N ARG A 43 -2.73 4.22 5.81
CA ARG A 43 -2.71 2.78 5.96
C ARG A 43 -3.77 2.31 6.98
N GLN A 44 -3.82 2.95 8.13
CA GLN A 44 -4.79 2.59 9.18
C GLN A 44 -6.22 2.73 8.68
N ILE A 45 -6.54 3.81 7.98
CA ILE A 45 -7.88 4.04 7.44
C ILE A 45 -8.22 2.99 6.37
N CYS A 46 -7.29 2.71 5.48
CA CYS A 46 -7.47 1.69 4.44
C CYS A 46 -7.78 0.33 5.05
N LEU A 47 -7.01 -0.08 6.04
CA LEU A 47 -7.16 -1.41 6.64
C LEU A 47 -8.38 -1.50 7.54
N ALA A 48 -8.81 -0.40 8.16
CA ALA A 48 -10.08 -0.36 8.89
C ALA A 48 -11.26 -0.57 7.95
N GLU A 49 -11.17 -0.08 6.71
CA GLU A 49 -12.22 -0.23 5.72
C GLU A 49 -12.18 -1.61 5.04
N HIS A 50 -10.99 -2.07 4.64
CA HIS A 50 -10.84 -3.25 3.79
C HIS A 50 -10.42 -4.52 4.52
N GLY A 51 -9.87 -4.42 5.72
CA GLY A 51 -9.32 -5.56 6.43
C GLY A 51 -7.92 -5.92 5.97
N TYR A 52 -7.44 -7.06 6.43
CA TYR A 52 -6.03 -7.47 6.27
C TYR A 52 -5.86 -8.62 5.27
N VAL A 53 -6.79 -8.78 4.35
CA VAL A 53 -6.78 -9.85 3.35
C VAL A 53 -6.42 -9.26 1.99
N CYS A 54 -5.54 -9.93 1.26
CA CYS A 54 -5.13 -9.46 -0.06
C CYS A 54 -6.33 -9.32 -1.00
N ALA A 55 -6.50 -8.16 -1.59
CA ALA A 55 -7.62 -7.90 -2.50
C ALA A 55 -7.50 -8.68 -3.81
N ALA A 56 -6.32 -9.16 -4.17
CA ALA A 56 -6.11 -9.89 -5.42
C ALA A 56 -6.21 -11.40 -5.23
N CYS A 57 -5.50 -11.98 -4.27
CA CYS A 57 -5.43 -13.45 -4.13
C CYS A 57 -6.10 -14.00 -2.86
N GLY A 58 -6.53 -13.13 -1.96
CA GLY A 58 -7.20 -13.56 -0.74
C GLY A 58 -6.28 -14.04 0.39
N MET A 59 -4.97 -13.80 0.28
CA MET A 59 -4.01 -14.20 1.31
C MET A 59 -4.30 -13.49 2.63
N ASP A 60 -4.38 -14.26 3.70
CA ASP A 60 -4.48 -13.78 5.07
C ASP A 60 -3.29 -14.34 5.83
N PHE A 61 -2.34 -13.48 6.17
CA PHE A 61 -1.10 -13.94 6.79
C PHE A 61 -1.33 -14.56 8.18
N GLU A 62 -2.32 -14.09 8.92
CA GLU A 62 -2.62 -14.67 10.22
C GLU A 62 -3.11 -16.11 10.07
N LYS A 63 -3.94 -16.36 9.05
CA LYS A 63 -4.48 -17.71 8.82
C LYS A 63 -3.37 -18.72 8.51
N PHE A 64 -2.34 -18.31 7.78
CA PHE A 64 -1.28 -19.23 7.33
C PHE A 64 -0.05 -19.23 8.22
N TYR A 65 0.20 -18.18 8.98
CA TYR A 65 1.42 -18.03 9.78
C TYR A 65 1.13 -17.87 11.27
N GLY A 66 -0.14 -17.83 11.68
CA GLY A 66 -0.50 -17.63 13.07
C GLY A 66 -0.27 -16.20 13.52
N GLU A 67 0.02 -16.05 14.79
CA GLU A 67 0.11 -14.73 15.42
C GLU A 67 1.10 -13.78 14.77
N ILE A 68 2.22 -14.30 14.25
CA ILE A 68 3.21 -13.45 13.60
C ILE A 68 2.67 -12.77 12.34
N GLY A 69 1.62 -13.35 11.73
CA GLY A 69 0.99 -12.76 10.55
C GLY A 69 -0.16 -11.82 10.86
N ARG A 70 -0.47 -11.62 12.12
CA ARG A 70 -1.60 -10.79 12.51
C ARG A 70 -1.39 -9.35 12.09
N GLU A 71 -2.39 -8.79 11.40
CA GLU A 71 -2.37 -7.43 10.90
C GLU A 71 -1.22 -7.12 9.94
N PHE A 72 -0.63 -8.16 9.36
CA PHE A 72 0.44 -7.99 8.39
C PHE A 72 -0.14 -8.02 6.98
N ILE A 73 -0.07 -6.89 6.28
CA ILE A 73 -0.46 -6.77 4.87
C ILE A 73 0.18 -5.49 4.31
N GLU A 74 0.49 -5.50 3.02
CA GLU A 74 0.99 -4.30 2.36
C GLU A 74 -0.18 -3.49 1.82
N VAL A 75 0.03 -2.21 1.59
CA VAL A 75 -1.00 -1.32 1.07
C VAL A 75 -0.51 -0.73 -0.25
N HIS A 76 -1.34 -0.84 -1.27
CA HIS A 76 -1.03 -0.38 -2.62
C HIS A 76 -1.89 0.83 -2.96
N HIS A 77 -1.26 1.85 -3.53
CA HIS A 77 -1.94 3.05 -4.01
C HIS A 77 -2.44 2.81 -5.43
N LEU A 78 -3.76 2.80 -5.60
CA LEU A 78 -4.37 2.66 -6.92
C LEU A 78 -4.16 3.94 -7.72
N GLU A 79 -3.68 3.78 -8.96
CA GLU A 79 -3.51 4.91 -9.84
C GLU A 79 -4.81 5.21 -10.57
N ARG A 80 -5.25 6.46 -10.51
CA ARG A 80 -6.45 6.88 -11.21
C ARG A 80 -6.09 7.59 -12.51
N ILE A 81 -6.84 7.28 -13.55
CA ILE A 81 -6.67 7.90 -14.86
C ILE A 81 -7.00 9.40 -14.81
N ALA A 82 -7.88 9.80 -13.91
CA ALA A 82 -8.32 11.19 -13.78
C ALA A 82 -7.33 12.09 -13.06
N ASP A 83 -6.26 11.56 -12.50
CA ASP A 83 -5.31 12.31 -11.66
C ASP A 83 -4.14 12.85 -12.46
N THR A 84 -4.39 13.40 -13.63
CA THR A 84 -3.33 13.87 -14.52
C THR A 84 -2.80 15.25 -14.18
N ASP A 85 -3.47 15.99 -13.32
CA ASP A 85 -3.06 17.36 -12.96
C ASP A 85 -2.37 17.48 -11.59
N GLY A 86 -2.19 16.38 -10.89
CA GLY A 86 -1.34 16.34 -9.71
C GLY A 86 -1.92 16.90 -8.42
N GLU A 87 -3.13 17.40 -8.44
CA GLU A 87 -3.75 18.00 -7.25
C GLU A 87 -4.84 17.12 -6.63
N HIS A 88 -4.62 15.83 -6.63
CA HIS A 88 -5.60 14.90 -6.12
C HIS A 88 -5.38 14.62 -4.64
N GLU A 89 -6.43 14.80 -3.83
CA GLU A 89 -6.45 14.34 -2.46
C GLU A 89 -6.68 12.83 -2.43
N ILE A 90 -5.84 12.12 -1.70
CA ILE A 90 -5.99 10.68 -1.55
C ILE A 90 -7.10 10.37 -0.57
N ASP A 91 -8.07 9.56 -1.02
CA ASP A 91 -9.05 8.96 -0.14
C ASP A 91 -8.57 7.56 0.22
N PRO A 92 -8.09 7.34 1.45
CA PRO A 92 -7.53 6.05 1.80
C PRO A 92 -8.51 4.89 1.78
N LYS A 93 -9.80 5.16 1.74
CA LYS A 93 -10.82 4.10 1.64
C LYS A 93 -10.98 3.58 0.21
N THR A 94 -10.81 4.45 -0.78
CA THR A 94 -11.06 4.10 -2.19
C THR A 94 -9.80 4.06 -3.02
N ASP A 95 -8.77 4.80 -2.65
CA ASP A 95 -7.54 4.93 -3.43
C ASP A 95 -6.44 3.96 -2.99
N LEU A 96 -6.64 3.28 -1.88
CA LEU A 96 -5.69 2.32 -1.35
C LEU A 96 -6.36 0.97 -1.18
N VAL A 97 -5.61 -0.11 -1.42
CA VAL A 97 -6.10 -1.47 -1.22
C VAL A 97 -5.04 -2.33 -0.55
N PRO A 98 -5.46 -3.32 0.25
CA PRO A 98 -4.51 -4.28 0.82
C PRO A 98 -4.07 -5.29 -0.23
N LEU A 99 -2.78 -5.52 -0.33
CA LEU A 99 -2.20 -6.55 -1.19
C LEU A 99 -1.14 -7.33 -0.41
N CYS A 100 -1.09 -8.63 -0.62
CA CYS A 100 0.01 -9.41 -0.07
C CYS A 100 1.32 -9.01 -0.76
N SER A 101 2.44 -9.39 -0.15
CA SER A 101 3.77 -9.02 -0.65
C SER A 101 3.99 -9.46 -2.10
N ASN A 102 3.48 -10.63 -2.47
CA ASN A 102 3.62 -11.14 -3.82
C ASN A 102 2.81 -10.34 -4.82
N CYS A 103 1.53 -10.13 -4.52
CA CYS A 103 0.64 -9.38 -5.42
C CYS A 103 1.09 -7.93 -5.55
N HIS A 104 1.55 -7.33 -4.45
CA HIS A 104 2.05 -5.96 -4.48
C HIS A 104 3.29 -5.83 -5.36
N SER A 105 4.19 -6.78 -5.26
CA SER A 105 5.38 -6.80 -6.12
C SER A 105 5.00 -7.00 -7.59
N MET A 106 4.07 -7.89 -7.85
CA MET A 106 3.67 -8.20 -9.22
C MET A 106 2.90 -7.07 -9.89
N ILE A 107 2.07 -6.35 -9.14
CA ILE A 107 1.29 -5.25 -9.72
C ILE A 107 2.19 -4.12 -10.25
N HIS A 108 3.38 -3.99 -9.70
CA HIS A 108 4.35 -2.99 -10.14
C HIS A 108 5.27 -3.47 -11.27
N ARG A 109 5.01 -4.65 -11.84
CA ARG A 109 5.89 -5.22 -12.88
C ARG A 109 5.52 -4.81 -14.30
N LYS A 110 4.54 -3.95 -14.47
CA LYS A 110 4.14 -3.47 -15.79
C LYS A 110 5.21 -2.56 -16.38
N GLU A 111 5.52 -2.74 -17.67
CA GLU A 111 6.43 -1.85 -18.37
C GLU A 111 5.81 -0.46 -18.52
N GLY A 112 6.65 0.57 -18.49
CA GLY A 112 6.20 1.96 -18.64
C GLY A 112 5.99 2.72 -17.33
N GLY A 113 6.29 2.10 -16.20
CA GLY A 113 6.30 2.78 -14.91
C GLY A 113 4.97 2.87 -14.19
N LYS A 114 3.87 2.55 -14.85
CA LYS A 114 2.56 2.53 -14.20
C LYS A 114 2.22 1.12 -13.74
N PRO A 115 1.60 0.95 -12.56
CA PRO A 115 1.22 -0.39 -12.13
C PRO A 115 0.08 -0.95 -12.98
N PHE A 116 -0.08 -2.26 -12.95
CA PHE A 116 -1.30 -2.87 -13.45
C PHE A 116 -2.49 -2.40 -12.62
N THR A 117 -3.68 -2.40 -13.21
CA THR A 117 -4.88 -2.22 -12.40
C THR A 117 -5.12 -3.48 -11.57
N LEU A 118 -5.91 -3.33 -10.51
CA LEU A 118 -6.27 -4.48 -9.67
C LEU A 118 -6.99 -5.54 -10.48
N ASP A 119 -7.90 -5.14 -11.39
CA ASP A 119 -8.62 -6.07 -12.23
C ASP A 119 -7.69 -6.82 -13.18
N GLU A 120 -6.71 -6.12 -13.77
CA GLU A 120 -5.71 -6.77 -14.62
C GLU A 120 -4.91 -7.81 -13.83
N LEU A 121 -4.50 -7.47 -12.61
CA LEU A 121 -3.75 -8.40 -11.77
C LEU A 121 -4.59 -9.63 -11.43
N LYS A 122 -5.86 -9.43 -11.08
CA LYS A 122 -6.76 -10.56 -10.79
C LYS A 122 -6.93 -11.48 -11.98
N GLN A 123 -7.01 -10.93 -13.17
CA GLN A 123 -7.15 -11.73 -14.38
C GLN A 123 -5.88 -12.51 -14.71
N MET A 124 -4.72 -11.95 -14.44
CA MET A 124 -3.44 -12.61 -14.68
C MET A 124 -3.11 -13.66 -13.62
N TYR A 125 -3.64 -13.52 -12.43
CA TYR A 125 -3.32 -14.40 -11.31
C TYR A 125 -3.82 -15.82 -11.56
N LYS A 126 -2.92 -16.79 -11.52
CA LYS A 126 -3.23 -18.20 -11.78
C LYS A 126 -3.05 -19.10 -10.57
N GLY A 127 -2.72 -18.51 -9.43
CA GLY A 127 -2.53 -19.27 -8.20
C GLY A 127 -3.84 -19.57 -7.48
N PRO A 128 -3.77 -20.20 -6.32
CA PRO A 128 -4.96 -20.48 -5.53
C PRO A 128 -5.58 -19.20 -4.97
N LYS A 129 -6.88 -19.25 -4.77
CA LYS A 129 -7.56 -18.19 -4.03
C LYS A 129 -7.56 -18.58 -2.55
N TRP A 130 -6.69 -17.96 -1.81
CA TRP A 130 -6.38 -18.37 -0.44
C TRP A 130 -7.57 -18.20 0.52
N ASN A 131 -8.47 -17.26 0.24
CA ASN A 131 -9.67 -17.06 1.06
C ASN A 131 -10.76 -18.10 0.82
N GLU A 132 -10.57 -18.96 -0.17
CA GLU A 132 -11.51 -20.04 -0.46
C GLU A 132 -11.01 -21.41 0.03
N ILE A 133 -9.90 -21.42 0.73
CA ILE A 133 -9.31 -22.66 1.29
C ILE A 133 -9.68 -22.81 2.75
#